data_e316e14b173f39601ab9d83d3de45b47
#
_entry.id   e316e14b173f39601ab9d83d3de45b47
#
_cell.length_a   1.000
_cell.length_b   1.000
_cell.length_c   1.000
_cell.angle_alpha   90.00
_cell.angle_beta   90.00
_cell.angle_gamma   90.00
#
_symmetry.space_group_name_H-M   'P 1'
#
loop_
_entity.id
_entity.type
_entity.pdbx_description
1 polymer ?
#
loop_
_entity_poly.entity_id
_entity_poly.type
_entity_poly.pdbx_seq_one_letter_code
_entity_poly.pdbx_strand_id
1 'polypeptide(L)' 'MGKRSPFVGDPMLTVGEVAGTMRVSNMTVYRLINSSQLAAVRVGKNYRIRESDVTRYLLERAVKADGQEAEGN' A
#
# COMPACT_ATOMS: atom_id res chain seq x y z
N MET A 1 -24.04 -0.08 -13.50
CA MET A 1 -23.34 -0.23 -12.92
C MET A 1 -22.98 -1.46 -12.96
N GLY A 2 -23.37 -2.22 -13.19
CA GLY A 2 -22.97 -3.40 -13.16
C GLY A 2 -21.74 -3.67 -13.73
N LYS A 3 -21.34 -3.06 -14.55
CA LYS A 3 -20.21 -3.28 -15.03
C LYS A 3 -19.18 -2.83 -14.28
N ARG A 4 -19.18 -2.76 -13.11
CA ARG A 4 -18.13 -2.37 -12.40
C ARG A 4 -17.05 -3.28 -12.53
N SER A 5 -15.89 -2.83 -12.75
CA SER A 5 -14.73 -3.66 -12.73
C SER A 5 -14.49 -4.05 -11.31
N PRO A 6 -13.67 -5.04 -11.07
CA PRO A 6 -13.37 -5.45 -9.70
C PRO A 6 -12.71 -4.35 -8.90
N PHE A 7 -12.21 -3.32 -9.55
CA PHE A 7 -11.53 -2.28 -8.84
C PHE A 7 -12.34 -1.01 -8.65
N VAL A 8 -13.61 -1.06 -8.93
CA VAL A 8 -14.41 0.15 -8.83
C VAL A 8 -14.39 0.75 -7.44
N GLY A 9 -14.43 -0.02 -6.42
CA GLY A 9 -14.41 0.51 -5.09
C GLY A 9 -13.03 0.49 -4.49
N ASP A 10 -12.00 0.32 -5.30
CA ASP A 10 -10.67 0.12 -4.81
C ASP A 10 -9.72 0.82 -5.76
N PRO A 11 -9.57 2.11 -5.64
CA PRO A 11 -8.76 2.88 -6.58
C PRO A 11 -7.35 2.38 -6.70
N MET A 12 -6.79 2.53 -7.87
CA MET A 12 -5.41 2.15 -8.11
C MET A 12 -4.55 3.40 -7.97
N LEU A 13 -3.55 3.32 -7.13
CA LEU A 13 -2.70 4.45 -6.82
C LEU A 13 -1.34 4.29 -7.48
N THR A 14 -0.70 5.40 -7.76
CA THR A 14 0.67 5.36 -8.28
C THR A 14 1.63 5.22 -7.12
N VAL A 15 2.87 4.89 -7.42
CA VAL A 15 3.90 4.81 -6.41
C VAL A 15 4.04 6.15 -5.69
N GLY A 16 3.98 7.25 -6.45
CA GLY A 16 4.10 8.58 -5.85
C GLY A 16 2.97 8.88 -4.90
N GLU A 17 1.76 8.46 -5.26
CA GLU A 17 0.62 8.70 -4.39
C GLU A 17 0.72 7.88 -3.11
N VAL A 18 1.18 6.66 -3.23
CA VAL A 18 1.35 5.81 -2.06
C VAL A 18 2.45 6.39 -1.16
N ALA A 19 3.54 6.82 -1.77
CA ALA A 19 4.64 7.41 -1.02
C ALA A 19 4.16 8.63 -0.25
N GLY A 20 3.34 9.46 -0.88
CA GLY A 20 2.81 10.64 -0.21
C GLY A 20 1.89 10.28 0.93
N THR A 21 1.03 9.28 0.72
CA THR A 21 0.12 8.85 1.76
C THR A 21 0.89 8.29 2.95
N MET A 22 1.91 7.50 2.68
CA MET A 22 2.66 6.86 3.73
C MET A 22 3.77 7.75 4.28
N ARG A 23 4.00 8.89 3.63
CA ARG A 23 5.04 9.81 4.02
C ARG A 23 6.41 9.18 3.97
N VAL A 24 6.68 8.49 2.90
CA VAL A 24 7.99 7.89 2.68
C VAL A 24 8.44 8.25 1.27
N SER A 25 9.64 7.89 0.91
CA SER A 25 10.13 8.18 -0.42
C SER A 25 9.60 7.12 -1.39
N ASN A 26 9.66 7.45 -2.68
CA ASN A 26 9.25 6.48 -3.69
C ASN A 26 10.14 5.26 -3.61
N MET A 27 11.41 5.44 -3.30
CA MET A 27 12.33 4.33 -3.19
C MET A 27 11.87 3.34 -2.13
N THR A 28 11.35 3.84 -1.03
CA THR A 28 10.84 2.98 0.03
C THR A 28 9.66 2.16 -0.48
N VAL A 29 8.77 2.79 -1.25
CA VAL A 29 7.63 2.06 -1.78
C VAL A 29 8.12 0.96 -2.73
N TYR A 30 9.10 1.27 -3.57
CA TYR A 30 9.63 0.26 -4.48
C TYR A 30 10.24 -0.90 -3.68
N ARG A 31 10.91 -0.60 -2.58
CA ARG A 31 11.48 -1.67 -1.78
C ARG A 31 10.40 -2.55 -1.18
N LEU A 32 9.31 -1.96 -0.74
CA LEU A 32 8.21 -2.74 -0.17
C LEU A 32 7.59 -3.64 -1.22
N ILE A 33 7.48 -3.14 -2.45
CA ILE A 33 6.93 -3.94 -3.54
C ILE A 33 7.89 -5.07 -3.87
N ASN A 34 9.18 -4.76 -3.99
CA ASN A 34 10.15 -5.77 -4.36
C ASN A 34 10.32 -6.85 -3.31
N SER A 35 10.10 -6.52 -2.05
CA SER A 35 10.21 -7.50 -0.98
C SER A 35 8.90 -8.19 -0.70
N SER A 36 7.89 -7.94 -1.53
CA SER A 36 6.58 -8.55 -1.40
C SER A 36 5.84 -8.17 -0.13
N GLN A 37 6.23 -7.07 0.49
CA GLN A 37 5.50 -6.61 1.66
C GLN A 37 4.30 -5.79 1.24
N LEU A 38 4.31 -5.23 0.04
CA LEU A 38 3.20 -4.45 -0.47
C LEU A 38 2.87 -4.99 -1.84
N ALA A 39 1.65 -5.42 -2.05
CA ALA A 39 1.24 -5.97 -3.33
C ALA A 39 1.07 -4.85 -4.35
N ALA A 40 1.45 -5.12 -5.58
CA ALA A 40 1.31 -4.14 -6.64
C ALA A 40 1.05 -4.84 -7.96
N VAL A 41 0.45 -4.11 -8.87
CA VAL A 41 0.16 -4.61 -10.20
C VAL A 41 1.05 -3.85 -11.16
N ARG A 42 1.70 -4.55 -12.08
CA ARG A 42 2.53 -3.90 -13.06
C ARG A 42 1.72 -3.48 -14.24
N VAL A 43 1.74 -2.21 -14.56
CA VAL A 43 1.01 -1.71 -15.70
C VAL A 43 2.03 -1.02 -16.60
N GLY A 44 2.40 -1.67 -17.67
CA GLY A 44 3.46 -1.16 -18.54
C GLY A 44 4.75 -1.12 -17.77
N LYS A 45 5.34 0.04 -17.65
CA LYS A 45 6.58 0.18 -16.94
C LYS A 45 6.36 0.66 -15.53
N ASN A 46 5.12 0.87 -15.17
CA ASN A 46 4.83 1.44 -13.86
C ASN A 46 4.11 0.46 -12.99
N TYR A 47 4.14 0.72 -11.68
CA TYR A 47 3.37 -0.08 -10.76
C TYR A 47 2.13 0.69 -10.36
N ARG A 48 1.08 -0.06 -10.04
CA ARG A 48 -0.13 0.51 -9.49
C ARG A 48 -0.46 -0.30 -8.26
N ILE A 49 -0.85 0.36 -7.20
CA ILE A 49 -1.13 -0.29 -5.94
C ILE A 49 -2.58 -0.04 -5.57
N ARG A 50 -3.32 -1.06 -5.22
CA ARG A 50 -4.71 -0.88 -4.84
C ARG A 50 -4.76 -0.23 -3.49
N GLU A 51 -5.71 0.68 -3.32
CA GLU A 51 -5.84 1.37 -2.06
C GLU A 51 -6.04 0.39 -0.91
N SER A 52 -6.78 -0.68 -1.17
CA SER A 52 -7.01 -1.67 -0.12
C SER A 52 -5.73 -2.35 0.32
N ASP A 53 -4.77 -2.51 -0.58
CA ASP A 53 -3.51 -3.13 -0.21
C ASP A 53 -2.68 -2.17 0.64
N VAL A 54 -2.75 -0.89 0.35
CA VAL A 54 -2.06 0.11 1.16
C VAL A 54 -2.68 0.15 2.55
N THR A 55 -4.00 0.16 2.61
CA THR A 55 -4.70 0.19 3.88
C THR A 55 -4.35 -1.03 4.71
N ARG A 56 -4.33 -2.20 4.08
CA ARG A 56 -4.00 -3.41 4.80
C ARG A 56 -2.58 -3.35 5.34
N TYR A 57 -1.64 -2.91 4.53
CA TYR A 57 -0.26 -2.82 4.95
C TYR A 57 -0.14 -1.89 6.16
N LEU A 58 -0.80 -0.73 6.09
CA LEU A 58 -0.72 0.23 7.19
C LEU A 58 -1.41 -0.29 8.44
N LEU A 59 -2.54 -0.98 8.28
CA LEU A 59 -3.21 -1.52 9.44
C LEU A 59 -2.39 -2.58 10.13
N GLU A 60 -1.73 -3.42 9.36
CA GLU A 60 -0.89 -4.45 9.94
C GLU A 60 0.25 -3.83 10.71
N ARG A 61 0.82 -2.75 10.17
CA ARG A 61 1.91 -2.09 10.85
C ARG A 61 1.42 -1.36 12.08
N ALA A 62 0.25 -0.74 12.00
CA ALA A 62 -0.28 0.00 13.12
C ALA A 62 -0.55 -0.94 14.29
N VAL A 63 -1.11 -2.09 13.99
CA VAL A 63 -1.40 -3.04 15.06
C VAL A 63 -0.11 -3.51 15.71
N LYS A 64 0.91 -3.78 14.90
CA LYS A 64 2.16 -4.21 15.46
C LYS A 64 2.80 -3.11 16.27
N ALA A 65 2.75 -1.89 15.77
CA ALA A 65 3.35 -0.77 16.47
C ALA A 65 2.65 -0.54 17.79
N ASP A 66 1.33 -0.62 17.78
CA ASP A 66 0.59 -0.42 19.01
C ASP A 66 0.94 -1.52 20.00
N GLY A 67 1.03 -2.74 19.53
CA GLY A 67 1.36 -3.82 20.41
C GLY A 67 2.73 -3.64 21.00
N GLN A 68 3.69 -3.21 20.21
CA GLN A 68 4.99 -3.02 20.71
C GLN A 68 5.06 -1.88 21.69
N GLU A 69 4.37 -0.81 21.40
CA GLU A 69 4.37 0.28 22.32
C GLU A 69 3.74 -0.09 23.62
N ALA A 70 2.68 -0.85 23.58
CA ALA A 70 2.01 -1.25 24.79
C ALA A 70 2.97 -2.05 25.65
N GLU A 71 3.87 -2.78 25.02
CA GLU A 71 4.78 -3.51 25.77
C GLU A 71 6.01 -2.77 26.05
N GLY A 72 6.56 -2.09 25.15
CA GLY A 72 7.84 -1.48 25.29
C GLY A 72 7.79 -0.20 26.03
N ASN A 73 6.69 0.43 26.00
CA ASN A 73 6.59 1.68 26.70
C ASN A 73 5.72 1.56 27.88
#